data_2cb1634ded9bc0f130c2c03cc004a10a
#
_entry.id   2cb1634ded9bc0f130c2c03cc004a10a
#
_cell.length_a   1.000
_cell.length_b   1.000
_cell.length_c   1.000
_cell.angle_alpha   90.00
_cell.angle_beta   90.00
_cell.angle_gamma   90.00
#
_symmetry.space_group_name_H-M   'P 1'
#
loop_
_entity.id
_entity.type
_entity.pdbx_description
1 polymer ?
#
loop_
_entity_poly.entity_id
_entity_poly.type
_entity_poly.pdbx_seq_one_letter_code
_entity_poly.pdbx_strand_id
1 'polypeptide(L)'
;MTACVSFETDPAKIPDPVKPRELATEPVVARPATSTTTGTTTSTTTDSAPQTAVIATHSGRASEQGAESPNPVRTPAQVTRVGGDTKAQIEIRDGEFRFGPSRIESPLPAGYPEPTPPGAIDLKKYPAVRRAEYASSGSPGIGMSMGFFPLFNHIKRNDIAMTSPVEMDYRGLFDPATGVQAKQDSMSWTMSFLYRTSALAPVGKDGSVVVTDRPALEVLSIGMNGAYGTGVVEKGLGLLHGWLAEHPNYEIAGEPRAFHYNGPYIANRVKWSEVQLPVRLKL
;
A
#
# COMPACT_ATOMS: atom_id res chain seq x y z
N MET A 1 19.50 -35.65 39.25
CA MET A 1 18.97 -36.66 38.33
C MET A 1 17.90 -35.98 37.48
N THR A 2 18.29 -35.54 36.28
CA THR A 2 17.41 -34.79 35.37
C THR A 2 16.99 -35.76 34.27
N ALA A 3 15.71 -36.06 34.18
CA ALA A 3 15.16 -36.95 33.17
C ALA A 3 14.93 -36.16 31.87
N CYS A 4 15.66 -36.52 30.82
CA CYS A 4 15.38 -36.10 29.43
C CYS A 4 14.16 -36.92 28.94
N VAL A 5 13.10 -36.24 28.56
CA VAL A 5 11.99 -36.83 27.81
C VAL A 5 12.25 -36.56 26.32
N SER A 6 12.60 -37.62 25.59
CA SER A 6 12.71 -37.57 24.13
C SER A 6 11.33 -37.75 23.53
N PHE A 7 10.86 -36.78 22.71
CA PHE A 7 9.68 -36.94 21.87
C PHE A 7 10.10 -37.54 20.53
N GLU A 8 9.75 -38.79 20.34
CA GLU A 8 9.88 -39.55 19.08
C GLU A 8 8.65 -39.20 18.23
N THR A 9 8.86 -38.54 17.09
CA THR A 9 7.81 -38.23 16.11
C THR A 9 7.74 -39.35 15.09
N ASP A 10 6.61 -40.06 15.08
CA ASP A 10 6.25 -41.09 14.14
C ASP A 10 5.99 -40.47 12.74
N PRO A 11 6.72 -40.89 11.66
CA PRO A 11 6.56 -40.29 10.32
C PRO A 11 5.38 -40.85 9.51
N ALA A 12 4.47 -41.63 10.08
CA ALA A 12 3.45 -42.38 9.34
C ALA A 12 2.06 -41.72 9.28
N LYS A 13 1.90 -40.45 9.53
CA LYS A 13 0.59 -39.76 9.50
C LYS A 13 0.58 -38.45 8.72
N ILE A 14 0.91 -38.54 7.43
CA ILE A 14 0.61 -37.44 6.49
C ILE A 14 -0.64 -37.86 5.72
N PRO A 15 -1.78 -37.18 5.84
CA PRO A 15 -2.96 -37.48 5.03
C PRO A 15 -2.72 -37.04 3.57
N ASP A 16 -3.17 -37.84 2.63
CA ASP A 16 -3.10 -37.58 1.20
C ASP A 16 -3.77 -36.28 0.78
N PRO A 17 -3.25 -35.59 -0.23
CA PRO A 17 -3.85 -34.33 -0.71
C PRO A 17 -5.22 -34.61 -1.34
N VAL A 18 -6.24 -33.88 -0.85
CA VAL A 18 -7.61 -33.92 -1.35
C VAL A 18 -7.62 -33.43 -2.80
N LYS A 19 -8.08 -34.31 -3.73
CA LYS A 19 -8.30 -33.96 -5.14
C LYS A 19 -9.32 -32.81 -5.27
N PRO A 20 -9.12 -31.85 -6.18
CA PRO A 20 -10.09 -30.81 -6.47
C PRO A 20 -11.38 -31.43 -7.04
N ARG A 21 -12.51 -31.05 -6.48
CA ARG A 21 -13.85 -31.44 -6.94
C ARG A 21 -14.15 -30.65 -8.21
N GLU A 22 -14.35 -31.38 -9.29
CA GLU A 22 -14.75 -30.89 -10.60
C GLU A 22 -16.14 -30.22 -10.48
N LEU A 23 -16.23 -28.91 -10.76
CA LEU A 23 -17.52 -28.19 -10.84
C LEU A 23 -18.18 -28.54 -12.18
N ALA A 24 -19.32 -29.22 -12.08
CA ALA A 24 -20.20 -29.46 -13.22
C ALA A 24 -20.73 -28.12 -13.75
N THR A 25 -20.52 -27.88 -15.04
CA THR A 25 -21.08 -26.75 -15.80
C THR A 25 -22.51 -27.10 -16.20
N GLU A 26 -23.50 -26.39 -15.62
CA GLU A 26 -24.87 -26.40 -16.14
C GLU A 26 -25.01 -25.44 -17.34
N PRO A 27 -25.81 -25.79 -18.37
CA PRO A 27 -25.96 -24.99 -19.57
C PRO A 27 -26.91 -23.81 -19.34
N VAL A 28 -26.44 -22.61 -19.70
CA VAL A 28 -27.24 -21.38 -19.73
C VAL A 28 -28.23 -21.45 -20.89
N VAL A 29 -29.54 -21.46 -20.55
CA VAL A 29 -30.64 -21.34 -21.49
C VAL A 29 -30.79 -19.90 -21.92
N ALA A 30 -30.60 -19.62 -23.22
CA ALA A 30 -30.86 -18.33 -23.87
C ALA A 30 -32.34 -18.04 -23.97
N ARG A 31 -32.82 -16.86 -23.56
CA ARG A 31 -34.17 -16.31 -23.85
C ARG A 31 -34.10 -15.39 -25.06
N PRO A 32 -35.10 -15.42 -25.95
CA PRO A 32 -35.09 -14.69 -27.20
C PRO A 32 -35.44 -13.20 -27.02
N ALA A 33 -34.84 -12.38 -27.89
CA ALA A 33 -35.10 -10.96 -28.04
C ALA A 33 -36.47 -10.73 -28.75
N THR A 34 -37.25 -9.82 -28.21
CA THR A 34 -38.42 -9.25 -28.90
C THR A 34 -38.06 -7.91 -29.54
N SER A 35 -38.15 -7.91 -30.85
CA SER A 35 -38.11 -6.74 -31.72
C SER A 35 -39.45 -6.03 -31.72
N THR A 36 -39.49 -4.68 -31.69
CA THR A 36 -40.60 -3.89 -32.22
C THR A 36 -40.11 -2.59 -32.85
N THR A 37 -40.53 -2.42 -34.00
CA THR A 37 -40.41 -1.62 -35.21
C THR A 37 -40.93 -0.18 -35.02
N THR A 38 -40.27 0.72 -35.80
CA THR A 38 -40.85 1.79 -36.67
C THR A 38 -41.15 3.17 -36.06
N GLY A 39 -40.52 4.17 -36.68
CA GLY A 39 -40.89 5.59 -36.63
C GLY A 39 -40.01 6.45 -37.54
N THR A 40 -40.35 6.48 -38.82
CA THR A 40 -39.80 7.34 -39.88
C THR A 40 -40.39 8.76 -39.78
N THR A 41 -39.57 9.83 -39.93
CA THR A 41 -39.96 11.11 -40.61
C THR A 41 -38.72 11.91 -40.98
N THR A 42 -38.44 12.01 -42.15
CA THR A 42 -38.25 12.90 -43.32
C THR A 42 -37.80 14.34 -43.06
N SER A 43 -36.61 14.64 -43.67
CA SER A 43 -36.17 15.83 -44.44
C SER A 43 -36.23 17.25 -43.87
N THR A 44 -35.12 17.99 -43.94
CA THR A 44 -34.96 19.07 -44.95
C THR A 44 -33.52 19.53 -45.11
N THR A 45 -33.10 19.63 -46.36
CA THR A 45 -31.86 20.14 -46.91
C THR A 45 -31.78 21.65 -46.79
N THR A 46 -30.63 22.24 -46.46
CA THR A 46 -30.22 23.54 -46.99
C THR A 46 -28.69 23.62 -47.14
N ASP A 47 -28.34 23.90 -48.34
CA ASP A 47 -27.08 24.13 -49.01
C ASP A 47 -26.38 25.41 -48.51
N SER A 48 -25.07 25.42 -48.34
CA SER A 48 -24.19 26.54 -48.66
C SER A 48 -22.71 26.13 -48.49
N ALA A 49 -22.01 26.24 -49.58
CA ALA A 49 -20.54 26.00 -49.73
C ALA A 49 -19.73 27.25 -49.34
N PRO A 50 -18.41 27.29 -49.64
CA PRO A 50 -17.30 26.90 -48.74
C PRO A 50 -16.48 28.13 -48.30
N GLN A 51 -15.93 28.11 -47.11
CA GLN A 51 -14.86 29.07 -46.71
C GLN A 51 -13.54 28.35 -46.49
N THR A 52 -12.58 28.87 -47.20
CA THR A 52 -11.13 28.54 -47.22
C THR A 52 -10.55 28.56 -45.81
N ALA A 53 -10.17 27.42 -45.27
CA ALA A 53 -9.41 27.36 -44.05
C ALA A 53 -7.90 27.47 -44.30
N VAL A 54 -7.33 28.50 -43.77
CA VAL A 54 -5.89 28.75 -43.71
C VAL A 54 -5.25 27.69 -42.80
N ILE A 55 -4.30 26.97 -43.35
CA ILE A 55 -3.46 25.98 -42.62
C ILE A 55 -2.52 26.75 -41.70
N ALA A 56 -2.84 26.84 -40.42
CA ALA A 56 -1.90 27.22 -39.40
C ALA A 56 -1.12 25.97 -38.95
N THR A 57 0.09 25.83 -39.38
CA THR A 57 1.08 24.88 -38.86
C THR A 57 1.38 25.23 -37.41
N HIS A 58 0.68 24.60 -36.47
CA HIS A 58 1.12 24.57 -35.07
C HIS A 58 2.19 23.50 -34.95
N SER A 59 3.44 23.98 -34.95
CA SER A 59 4.60 23.23 -34.46
C SER A 59 4.30 22.87 -33.00
N GLY A 60 3.87 21.64 -32.77
CA GLY A 60 3.70 21.08 -31.43
C GLY A 60 5.03 20.97 -30.72
N ARG A 61 5.27 21.93 -29.86
CA ARG A 61 6.35 21.83 -28.86
C ARG A 61 5.92 20.71 -27.91
N ALA A 62 6.47 19.51 -28.13
CA ALA A 62 6.47 18.46 -27.14
C ALA A 62 7.08 19.06 -25.87
N SER A 63 6.26 19.28 -24.86
CA SER A 63 6.75 19.54 -23.51
C SER A 63 7.53 18.31 -23.08
N GLU A 64 8.85 18.42 -23.09
CA GLU A 64 9.74 17.54 -22.34
C GLU A 64 9.25 17.59 -20.89
N GLN A 65 8.43 16.61 -20.51
CA GLN A 65 8.28 16.26 -19.11
C GLN A 65 9.65 15.72 -18.72
N GLY A 66 10.44 16.58 -18.07
CA GLY A 66 11.74 16.23 -17.56
C GLY A 66 11.60 14.93 -16.77
N ALA A 67 12.41 13.94 -17.12
CA ALA A 67 12.53 12.69 -16.37
C ALA A 67 13.06 13.04 -14.97
N GLU A 68 12.13 13.37 -14.08
CA GLU A 68 12.42 13.58 -12.66
C GLU A 68 12.86 12.24 -12.09
N SER A 69 14.03 12.24 -11.47
CA SER A 69 14.61 11.05 -10.85
C SER A 69 13.55 10.33 -10.01
N PRO A 70 13.33 9.01 -10.16
CA PRO A 70 12.20 8.29 -9.56
C PRO A 70 12.16 8.38 -8.03
N ASN A 71 13.29 8.61 -7.38
CA ASN A 71 13.36 8.79 -5.92
C ASN A 71 14.08 10.10 -5.55
N PRO A 72 13.55 10.84 -4.55
CA PRO A 72 14.19 12.06 -4.09
C PRO A 72 15.53 11.75 -3.41
N VAL A 73 16.45 12.69 -3.54
CA VAL A 73 17.73 12.68 -2.80
C VAL A 73 17.44 12.64 -1.29
N ARG A 74 18.23 11.85 -0.55
CA ARG A 74 18.19 11.77 0.91
C ARG A 74 18.07 13.16 1.54
N THR A 75 17.07 13.32 2.39
CA THR A 75 16.98 14.47 3.29
C THR A 75 17.34 13.98 4.70
N PRO A 76 18.58 14.13 5.16
CA PRO A 76 19.07 13.53 6.43
C PRO A 76 18.25 13.91 7.66
N ALA A 77 17.57 15.08 7.62
CA ALA A 77 16.74 15.59 8.72
C ALA A 77 15.41 14.81 8.93
N GLN A 78 15.06 13.89 8.02
CA GLN A 78 13.78 13.15 8.09
C GLN A 78 13.90 11.75 8.68
N VAL A 79 15.11 11.20 8.78
CA VAL A 79 15.37 9.84 9.28
C VAL A 79 16.49 9.89 10.31
N THR A 80 16.24 9.31 11.47
CA THR A 80 17.23 9.13 12.50
C THR A 80 17.23 7.66 12.93
N ARG A 81 18.34 6.95 12.72
CA ARG A 81 18.51 5.58 13.21
C ARG A 81 18.60 5.59 14.72
N VAL A 82 17.69 4.88 15.40
CA VAL A 82 17.55 4.89 16.86
C VAL A 82 17.67 3.53 17.50
N GLY A 83 17.69 2.44 16.72
CA GLY A 83 17.79 1.09 17.30
C GLY A 83 17.83 -0.03 16.27
N GLY A 84 17.64 -1.26 16.74
CA GLY A 84 17.71 -2.46 15.94
C GLY A 84 19.10 -2.67 15.33
N ASP A 85 19.16 -3.09 14.06
CA ASP A 85 20.43 -3.17 13.33
C ASP A 85 20.89 -1.75 12.93
N THR A 86 21.70 -1.16 13.80
CA THR A 86 22.24 0.20 13.59
C THR A 86 23.24 0.29 12.44
N LYS A 87 23.75 -0.83 11.94
CA LYS A 87 24.69 -0.90 10.82
C LYS A 87 24.01 -1.16 9.47
N ALA A 88 22.72 -1.52 9.47
CA ALA A 88 21.96 -1.76 8.26
C ALA A 88 21.93 -0.50 7.38
N GLN A 89 22.37 -0.64 6.13
CA GLN A 89 22.41 0.43 5.15
C GLN A 89 21.64 0.03 3.90
N ILE A 90 20.96 0.98 3.31
CA ILE A 90 20.27 0.83 2.04
C ILE A 90 21.20 1.26 0.93
N GLU A 91 21.22 0.48 -0.15
CA GLU A 91 21.82 0.88 -1.40
C GLU A 91 20.76 1.54 -2.30
N ILE A 92 21.13 2.64 -2.97
CA ILE A 92 20.30 3.23 -4.02
C ILE A 92 21.03 2.97 -5.35
N ARG A 93 20.39 2.18 -6.21
CA ARG A 93 20.95 1.83 -7.51
C ARG A 93 19.86 1.96 -8.58
N ASP A 94 20.16 2.70 -9.65
CA ASP A 94 19.23 2.94 -10.76
C ASP A 94 17.86 3.49 -10.30
N GLY A 95 17.86 4.31 -9.23
CA GLY A 95 16.64 4.87 -8.64
C GLY A 95 15.84 3.91 -7.76
N GLU A 96 16.30 2.68 -7.56
CA GLU A 96 15.69 1.69 -6.67
C GLU A 96 16.37 1.64 -5.31
N PHE A 97 15.58 1.45 -4.25
CA PHE A 97 16.12 1.11 -2.94
C PHE A 97 16.38 -0.39 -2.86
N ARG A 98 17.54 -0.78 -2.34
CA ARG A 98 17.97 -2.18 -2.21
C ARG A 98 18.50 -2.47 -0.82
N PHE A 99 18.17 -3.68 -0.33
CA PHE A 99 18.72 -4.24 0.91
C PHE A 99 18.87 -5.75 0.74
N GLY A 100 20.10 -6.22 0.53
CA GLY A 100 20.35 -7.60 0.16
C GLY A 100 19.56 -8.01 -1.10
N PRO A 101 18.74 -9.09 -1.05
CA PRO A 101 17.91 -9.50 -2.19
C PRO A 101 16.61 -8.71 -2.33
N SER A 102 16.26 -7.86 -1.37
CA SER A 102 15.04 -7.05 -1.38
C SER A 102 15.25 -5.77 -2.17
N ARG A 103 14.23 -5.37 -2.96
CA ARG A 103 14.27 -4.14 -3.75
C ARG A 103 12.91 -3.48 -3.79
N ILE A 104 12.90 -2.16 -3.91
CA ILE A 104 11.70 -1.32 -4.08
C ILE A 104 11.83 -0.63 -5.42
N GLU A 105 11.01 -1.03 -6.38
CA GLU A 105 11.10 -0.60 -7.78
C GLU A 105 10.24 0.64 -8.06
N SER A 106 9.10 0.79 -7.36
CA SER A 106 8.20 1.92 -7.56
C SER A 106 8.68 3.14 -6.76
N PRO A 107 8.51 4.36 -7.30
CA PRO A 107 8.93 5.58 -6.62
C PRO A 107 8.11 5.84 -5.35
N LEU A 108 8.73 6.50 -4.38
CA LEU A 108 8.05 7.00 -3.18
C LEU A 108 7.27 8.29 -3.50
N PRO A 109 6.27 8.69 -2.69
CA PRO A 109 5.72 10.04 -2.72
C PRO A 109 6.82 11.10 -2.56
N ALA A 110 6.63 12.25 -3.20
CA ALA A 110 7.59 13.33 -3.12
C ALA A 110 7.85 13.77 -1.67
N GLY A 111 9.12 13.89 -1.30
CA GLY A 111 9.53 14.27 0.05
C GLY A 111 9.39 13.18 1.11
N TYR A 112 9.02 11.95 0.75
CA TYR A 112 9.01 10.84 1.71
C TYR A 112 10.44 10.44 2.10
N PRO A 113 10.65 10.09 3.38
CA PRO A 113 11.92 9.57 3.84
C PRO A 113 12.21 8.19 3.22
N GLU A 114 13.49 7.85 3.11
CA GLU A 114 13.90 6.53 2.63
C GLU A 114 13.32 5.40 3.49
N PRO A 115 13.12 4.20 2.92
CA PRO A 115 12.62 3.04 3.66
C PRO A 115 13.54 2.66 4.82
N THR A 116 12.97 2.18 5.92
CA THR A 116 13.76 1.60 7.02
C THR A 116 14.27 0.22 6.59
N PRO A 117 15.59 -0.02 6.62
CA PRO A 117 16.12 -1.34 6.27
C PRO A 117 15.63 -2.41 7.26
N PRO A 118 15.38 -3.64 6.77
CA PRO A 118 14.98 -4.75 7.62
C PRO A 118 15.88 -4.95 8.83
N GLY A 119 15.26 -5.05 10.01
CA GLY A 119 15.93 -5.20 11.31
C GLY A 119 16.33 -3.89 11.99
N ALA A 120 16.31 -2.77 11.29
CA ALA A 120 16.63 -1.45 11.84
C ALA A 120 15.38 -0.75 12.41
N ILE A 121 15.58 0.15 13.38
CA ILE A 121 14.55 1.01 13.94
C ILE A 121 14.95 2.47 13.67
N ASP A 122 14.05 3.21 13.03
CA ASP A 122 14.21 4.61 12.67
C ASP A 122 13.11 5.49 13.27
N LEU A 123 13.46 6.67 13.72
CA LEU A 123 12.52 7.77 13.95
C LEU A 123 12.42 8.56 12.65
N LYS A 124 11.19 8.72 12.11
CA LYS A 124 10.95 9.29 10.78
C LYS A 124 9.90 10.39 10.81
N LYS A 125 10.13 11.43 10.02
CA LYS A 125 9.18 12.53 9.80
C LYS A 125 8.65 12.46 8.36
N TYR A 126 7.36 12.26 8.23
CA TYR A 126 6.66 12.23 6.94
C TYR A 126 6.00 13.58 6.66
N PRO A 127 6.10 14.12 5.45
CA PRO A 127 5.33 15.28 5.04
C PRO A 127 3.84 14.92 4.91
N ALA A 128 3.00 15.95 4.75
CA ALA A 128 1.61 15.71 4.33
C ALA A 128 1.57 15.02 2.96
N VAL A 129 0.61 14.12 2.77
CA VAL A 129 0.47 13.36 1.53
C VAL A 129 -1.00 13.23 1.13
N ARG A 130 -1.28 13.37 -0.16
CA ARG A 130 -2.57 12.98 -0.75
C ARG A 130 -2.59 11.51 -1.03
N ARG A 131 -3.71 10.85 -0.73
CA ARG A 131 -3.86 9.41 -0.93
C ARG A 131 -5.28 9.03 -1.30
N ALA A 132 -5.44 7.96 -2.06
CA ALA A 132 -6.70 7.28 -2.26
C ALA A 132 -6.86 6.20 -1.19
N GLU A 133 -7.99 6.18 -0.50
CA GLU A 133 -8.31 5.27 0.61
C GLU A 133 -9.47 4.34 0.26
N TYR A 134 -9.34 3.09 0.68
CA TYR A 134 -10.44 2.12 0.78
C TYR A 134 -10.50 1.61 2.21
N ALA A 135 -11.61 1.86 2.90
CA ALA A 135 -11.83 1.43 4.27
C ALA A 135 -12.78 0.23 4.35
N SER A 136 -12.51 -0.68 5.28
CA SER A 136 -13.34 -1.85 5.55
C SER A 136 -13.34 -2.18 7.04
N SER A 137 -14.38 -2.89 7.50
CA SER A 137 -14.50 -3.39 8.87
C SER A 137 -13.97 -4.82 9.00
N GLY A 138 -13.68 -5.23 10.22
CA GLY A 138 -13.19 -6.57 10.55
C GLY A 138 -11.68 -6.75 10.32
N SER A 139 -11.24 -8.01 10.33
CA SER A 139 -9.83 -8.36 10.13
C SER A 139 -9.43 -8.20 8.66
N PRO A 140 -8.22 -7.69 8.35
CA PRO A 140 -7.78 -7.45 6.98
C PRO A 140 -7.63 -8.71 6.13
N GLY A 141 -7.37 -9.89 6.66
CA GLY A 141 -7.32 -11.20 6.01
C GLY A 141 -7.44 -11.20 4.48
N ILE A 142 -8.43 -11.91 3.95
CA ILE A 142 -8.77 -11.96 2.51
C ILE A 142 -9.20 -10.57 1.97
N GLY A 143 -9.69 -9.68 2.86
CA GLY A 143 -10.14 -8.33 2.53
C GLY A 143 -9.04 -7.43 1.93
N MET A 144 -7.76 -7.71 2.18
CA MET A 144 -6.66 -6.94 1.58
C MET A 144 -6.69 -7.00 0.05
N SER A 145 -6.96 -8.15 -0.54
CA SER A 145 -7.11 -8.27 -2.00
C SER A 145 -8.34 -7.51 -2.51
N MET A 146 -9.43 -7.48 -1.75
CA MET A 146 -10.65 -6.76 -2.11
C MET A 146 -10.45 -5.23 -2.05
N GLY A 147 -9.63 -4.72 -1.14
CA GLY A 147 -9.29 -3.30 -1.05
C GLY A 147 -8.39 -2.82 -2.19
N PHE A 148 -7.52 -3.69 -2.68
CA PHE A 148 -6.56 -3.35 -3.75
C PHE A 148 -7.26 -2.98 -5.08
N PHE A 149 -8.24 -3.77 -5.52
CA PHE A 149 -8.87 -3.58 -6.83
C PHE A 149 -9.61 -2.25 -7.00
N PRO A 150 -10.43 -1.77 -6.05
CA PRO A 150 -11.04 -0.45 -6.15
C PRO A 150 -10.00 0.67 -6.28
N LEU A 151 -8.93 0.61 -5.49
CA LEU A 151 -7.84 1.58 -5.53
C LEU A 151 -7.07 1.53 -6.85
N PHE A 152 -6.75 0.32 -7.33
CA PHE A 152 -6.07 0.14 -8.61
C PHE A 152 -6.90 0.66 -9.79
N ASN A 153 -8.20 0.35 -9.81
CA ASN A 153 -9.11 0.86 -10.83
C ASN A 153 -9.23 2.39 -10.77
N HIS A 154 -9.24 2.97 -9.57
CA HIS A 154 -9.28 4.41 -9.38
C HIS A 154 -8.04 5.07 -10.00
N ILE A 155 -6.82 4.65 -9.65
CA ILE A 155 -5.59 5.26 -10.19
C ILE A 155 -5.49 5.05 -11.71
N LYS A 156 -5.90 3.88 -12.22
CA LYS A 156 -5.90 3.59 -13.65
C LYS A 156 -6.85 4.49 -14.44
N ARG A 157 -8.08 4.74 -13.93
CA ARG A 157 -9.05 5.63 -14.60
C ARG A 157 -8.59 7.09 -14.63
N ASN A 158 -7.84 7.50 -13.63
CA ASN A 158 -7.38 8.89 -13.47
C ASN A 158 -5.94 9.11 -13.98
N ASP A 159 -5.35 8.11 -14.66
CA ASP A 159 -3.97 8.14 -15.18
C ASP A 159 -2.93 8.52 -14.11
N ILE A 160 -3.10 7.95 -12.92
CA ILE A 160 -2.19 8.19 -11.78
C ILE A 160 -1.21 7.02 -11.69
N ALA A 161 0.07 7.31 -11.77
CA ALA A 161 1.11 6.30 -11.64
C ALA A 161 1.15 5.70 -10.22
N MET A 162 1.38 4.38 -10.16
CA MET A 162 1.54 3.67 -8.88
C MET A 162 2.81 4.12 -8.18
N THR A 163 2.72 4.35 -6.88
CA THR A 163 3.86 4.59 -5.99
C THR A 163 4.02 3.45 -4.98
N SER A 164 5.15 3.40 -4.31
CA SER A 164 5.37 2.61 -3.11
C SER A 164 5.50 3.55 -1.90
N PRO A 165 5.07 3.13 -0.73
CA PRO A 165 4.41 1.86 -0.37
C PRO A 165 2.89 1.89 -0.59
N VAL A 166 2.27 0.71 -0.51
CA VAL A 166 0.85 0.58 -0.14
C VAL A 166 0.76 0.69 1.37
N GLU A 167 0.01 1.66 1.85
CA GLU A 167 -0.18 1.90 3.29
C GLU A 167 -1.39 1.13 3.80
N MET A 168 -1.24 0.52 4.99
CA MET A 168 -2.29 -0.14 5.74
C MET A 168 -2.40 0.51 7.11
N ASP A 169 -3.50 1.19 7.38
CA ASP A 169 -3.85 1.68 8.72
C ASP A 169 -4.71 0.63 9.44
N TYR A 170 -4.43 0.38 10.72
CA TYR A 170 -5.18 -0.57 11.54
C TYR A 170 -5.83 0.17 12.72
N ARG A 171 -7.15 0.05 12.85
CA ARG A 171 -7.90 0.64 13.97
C ARG A 171 -8.51 -0.44 14.82
N GLY A 172 -8.19 -0.43 16.11
CA GLY A 172 -8.70 -1.40 17.08
C GLY A 172 -8.26 -2.84 16.79
N LEU A 173 -7.37 -3.10 15.82
CA LEU A 173 -6.84 -4.42 15.52
C LEU A 173 -5.71 -4.80 16.47
N PHE A 174 -4.94 -3.84 16.91
CA PHE A 174 -3.85 -4.02 17.87
C PHE A 174 -4.09 -3.11 19.07
N ASP A 175 -3.79 -3.62 20.25
CA ASP A 175 -3.75 -2.81 21.47
C ASP A 175 -2.56 -1.83 21.35
N PRO A 176 -2.81 -0.50 21.36
CA PRO A 176 -1.73 0.46 21.21
C PRO A 176 -0.68 0.38 22.32
N ALA A 177 -1.03 -0.06 23.52
CA ALA A 177 -0.12 -0.15 24.66
C ALA A 177 0.77 -1.39 24.64
N THR A 178 0.30 -2.50 24.05
CA THR A 178 1.02 -3.78 24.07
C THR A 178 1.44 -4.27 22.69
N GLY A 179 0.83 -3.75 21.61
CA GLY A 179 1.04 -4.20 20.24
C GLY A 179 0.45 -5.58 19.93
N VAL A 180 -0.22 -6.20 20.89
CA VAL A 180 -0.86 -7.51 20.71
C VAL A 180 -2.18 -7.34 19.96
N GLN A 181 -2.52 -8.31 19.11
CA GLN A 181 -3.79 -8.28 18.38
C GLN A 181 -4.97 -8.28 19.37
N ALA A 182 -5.79 -7.25 19.27
CA ALA A 182 -6.98 -7.10 20.09
C ALA A 182 -8.12 -7.97 19.56
N LYS A 183 -8.91 -8.53 20.47
CA LYS A 183 -10.19 -9.20 20.16
C LYS A 183 -11.30 -8.17 20.38
N GLN A 184 -11.55 -7.31 19.40
CA GLN A 184 -12.59 -6.29 19.48
C GLN A 184 -13.58 -6.44 18.33
N ASP A 185 -14.85 -6.19 18.62
CA ASP A 185 -15.94 -6.25 17.62
C ASP A 185 -15.91 -5.07 16.64
N SER A 186 -15.14 -4.02 16.94
CA SER A 186 -15.06 -2.77 16.15
C SER A 186 -13.74 -2.59 15.41
N MET A 187 -13.11 -3.67 14.96
CA MET A 187 -11.90 -3.60 14.15
C MET A 187 -12.18 -3.05 12.77
N SER A 188 -11.31 -2.18 12.28
CA SER A 188 -11.33 -1.69 10.90
C SER A 188 -9.92 -1.49 10.38
N TRP A 189 -9.80 -1.49 9.06
CA TRP A 189 -8.55 -1.20 8.38
C TRP A 189 -8.81 -0.31 7.17
N THR A 190 -7.78 0.43 6.79
CA THR A 190 -7.80 1.27 5.60
C THR A 190 -6.58 0.94 4.76
N MET A 191 -6.79 0.58 3.49
CA MET A 191 -5.71 0.46 2.51
C MET A 191 -5.63 1.78 1.74
N SER A 192 -4.42 2.27 1.51
CA SER A 192 -4.23 3.52 0.80
C SER A 192 -3.13 3.43 -0.26
N PHE A 193 -3.41 4.02 -1.44
CA PHE A 193 -2.42 4.30 -2.45
C PHE A 193 -2.02 5.76 -2.35
N LEU A 194 -0.75 5.99 -2.08
CA LEU A 194 -0.19 7.31 -1.87
C LEU A 194 0.08 7.96 -3.23
N TYR A 195 -0.22 9.24 -3.38
CA TYR A 195 0.08 9.93 -4.62
C TYR A 195 1.49 10.50 -4.61
N ARG A 196 2.10 10.56 -5.79
CA ARG A 196 3.40 11.18 -5.96
C ARG A 196 3.40 12.63 -5.47
N THR A 197 2.35 13.37 -5.81
CA THR A 197 2.11 14.75 -5.36
C THR A 197 0.62 15.00 -5.12
N SER A 198 0.28 16.02 -4.35
CA SER A 198 -1.10 16.41 -4.09
C SER A 198 -1.82 17.02 -5.31
N ALA A 199 -1.09 17.34 -6.39
CA ALA A 199 -1.66 17.91 -7.61
C ALA A 199 -2.34 16.88 -8.53
N LEU A 200 -2.13 15.57 -8.32
CA LEU A 200 -2.56 14.52 -9.25
C LEU A 200 -4.07 14.30 -9.30
N ALA A 201 -4.79 14.52 -8.20
CA ALA A 201 -6.25 14.48 -8.17
C ALA A 201 -6.80 15.36 -7.04
N PRO A 202 -8.03 15.88 -7.14
CA PRO A 202 -8.68 16.60 -6.06
C PRO A 202 -9.09 15.64 -4.92
N VAL A 203 -9.25 16.18 -3.71
CA VAL A 203 -9.91 15.47 -2.62
C VAL A 203 -11.37 15.22 -2.97
N GLY A 204 -11.92 14.08 -2.54
CA GLY A 204 -13.31 13.74 -2.82
C GLY A 204 -13.57 12.25 -2.84
N LYS A 205 -14.81 11.87 -3.16
CA LYS A 205 -15.27 10.48 -3.23
C LYS A 205 -15.38 10.02 -4.69
N ASP A 206 -14.84 8.83 -4.97
CA ASP A 206 -14.95 8.13 -6.25
C ASP A 206 -15.40 6.68 -6.02
N GLY A 207 -16.70 6.46 -6.02
CA GLY A 207 -17.30 5.17 -5.66
C GLY A 207 -17.02 4.78 -4.20
N SER A 208 -16.33 3.66 -3.99
CA SER A 208 -15.89 3.19 -2.68
C SER A 208 -14.53 3.76 -2.25
N VAL A 209 -13.87 4.53 -3.12
CA VAL A 209 -12.58 5.17 -2.86
C VAL A 209 -12.81 6.59 -2.39
N VAL A 210 -12.02 7.02 -1.39
CA VAL A 210 -12.00 8.40 -0.90
C VAL A 210 -10.61 8.97 -1.09
N VAL A 211 -10.49 10.08 -1.82
CA VAL A 211 -9.23 10.82 -1.93
C VAL A 211 -9.17 11.86 -0.81
N THR A 212 -8.11 11.82 -0.01
CA THR A 212 -7.95 12.71 1.15
C THR A 212 -6.49 13.09 1.37
N ASP A 213 -6.26 14.12 2.16
CA ASP A 213 -4.92 14.53 2.60
C ASP A 213 -4.66 14.02 4.03
N ARG A 214 -3.53 13.32 4.21
CA ARG A 214 -3.02 12.99 5.52
C ARG A 214 -2.02 14.05 5.96
N PRO A 215 -2.12 14.58 7.19
CA PRO A 215 -1.17 15.56 7.70
C PRO A 215 0.22 14.96 7.90
N ALA A 216 1.22 15.82 8.05
CA ALA A 216 2.57 15.42 8.44
C ALA A 216 2.55 14.61 9.74
N LEU A 217 3.44 13.63 9.84
CA LEU A 217 3.43 12.65 10.93
C LEU A 217 4.85 12.26 11.32
N GLU A 218 5.10 12.15 12.62
CA GLU A 218 6.32 11.55 13.17
C GLU A 218 6.02 10.13 13.66
N VAL A 219 6.88 9.18 13.29
CA VAL A 219 6.69 7.77 13.62
C VAL A 219 7.99 7.11 14.06
N LEU A 220 7.87 6.12 14.94
CA LEU A 220 8.87 5.09 15.14
C LEU A 220 8.59 3.96 14.14
N SER A 221 9.57 3.57 13.35
CA SER A 221 9.46 2.61 12.25
C SER A 221 10.45 1.49 12.39
N ILE A 222 10.01 0.24 12.16
CA ILE A 222 10.90 -0.91 12.02
C ILE A 222 10.78 -1.51 10.64
N GLY A 223 11.92 -1.77 9.98
CA GLY A 223 11.98 -2.50 8.73
C GLY A 223 11.81 -3.99 8.95
N MET A 224 11.01 -4.63 8.10
CA MET A 224 10.69 -6.06 8.17
C MET A 224 10.87 -6.73 6.81
N ASN A 225 11.32 -7.99 6.84
CA ASN A 225 11.22 -8.90 5.69
C ASN A 225 10.16 -9.96 5.95
N GLY A 226 9.58 -10.49 4.89
CA GLY A 226 8.66 -11.62 4.97
C GLY A 226 7.32 -11.35 4.33
N ALA A 227 6.41 -12.34 4.48
CA ALA A 227 5.04 -12.22 3.99
C ALA A 227 4.32 -11.08 4.71
N TYR A 228 3.46 -10.37 3.96
CA TYR A 228 2.58 -9.37 4.56
C TYR A 228 1.47 -10.04 5.38
N GLY A 229 1.05 -9.41 6.46
CA GLY A 229 -0.02 -9.90 7.30
C GLY A 229 0.08 -9.43 8.75
N THR A 230 -0.96 -9.70 9.53
CA THR A 230 -1.07 -9.24 10.92
C THR A 230 0.05 -9.77 11.82
N GLY A 231 0.53 -11.00 11.61
CA GLY A 231 1.63 -11.55 12.40
C GLY A 231 2.97 -10.82 12.23
N VAL A 232 3.25 -10.27 11.02
CA VAL A 232 4.45 -9.43 10.82
C VAL A 232 4.26 -8.09 11.50
N VAL A 233 3.06 -7.54 11.46
CA VAL A 233 2.73 -6.28 12.15
C VAL A 233 2.86 -6.45 13.66
N GLU A 234 2.28 -7.50 14.24
CA GLU A 234 2.38 -7.81 15.67
C GLU A 234 3.84 -7.97 16.12
N LYS A 235 4.63 -8.74 15.35
CA LYS A 235 6.08 -8.88 15.61
C LYS A 235 6.80 -7.52 15.58
N GLY A 236 6.52 -6.70 14.58
CA GLY A 236 7.10 -5.36 14.45
C GLY A 236 6.71 -4.46 15.62
N LEU A 237 5.43 -4.45 16.00
CA LEU A 237 4.94 -3.70 17.16
C LEU A 237 5.62 -4.12 18.45
N GLY A 238 5.79 -5.43 18.68
CA GLY A 238 6.51 -5.92 19.87
C GLY A 238 7.94 -5.36 19.97
N LEU A 239 8.67 -5.26 18.83
CA LEU A 239 10.00 -4.66 18.80
C LEU A 239 9.97 -3.14 19.06
N LEU A 240 8.99 -2.42 18.51
CA LEU A 240 8.82 -0.98 18.73
C LEU A 240 8.43 -0.68 20.18
N HIS A 241 7.57 -1.50 20.79
CA HIS A 241 7.23 -1.38 22.22
C HIS A 241 8.43 -1.66 23.12
N GLY A 242 9.30 -2.61 22.76
CA GLY A 242 10.56 -2.84 23.47
C GLY A 242 11.42 -1.58 23.48
N TRP A 243 11.57 -0.93 22.32
CA TRP A 243 12.31 0.32 22.22
C TRP A 243 11.66 1.45 23.05
N LEU A 244 10.33 1.60 22.99
CA LEU A 244 9.60 2.62 23.75
C LEU A 244 9.73 2.43 25.26
N ALA A 245 9.81 1.20 25.75
CA ALA A 245 10.03 0.92 27.18
C ALA A 245 11.38 1.45 27.68
N GLU A 246 12.41 1.47 26.81
CA GLU A 246 13.72 2.03 27.10
C GLU A 246 13.80 3.55 26.89
N HIS A 247 12.78 4.15 26.26
CA HIS A 247 12.74 5.57 25.91
C HIS A 247 11.45 6.26 26.41
N PRO A 248 11.29 6.40 27.75
CA PRO A 248 10.06 6.87 28.37
C PRO A 248 9.68 8.32 28.07
N ASN A 249 10.58 9.07 27.43
CA ASN A 249 10.32 10.42 26.92
C ASN A 249 9.49 10.45 25.63
N TYR A 250 9.23 9.32 25.01
CA TYR A 250 8.29 9.19 23.91
C TYR A 250 6.96 8.60 24.37
N GLU A 251 5.89 8.97 23.71
CA GLU A 251 4.58 8.36 23.86
C GLU A 251 3.95 8.07 22.51
N ILE A 252 3.06 7.06 22.48
CA ILE A 252 2.30 6.70 21.29
C ILE A 252 1.27 7.79 21.01
N ALA A 253 1.23 8.29 19.77
CA ALA A 253 0.40 9.39 19.33
C ALA A 253 -0.70 8.98 18.33
N GLY A 254 -0.86 7.68 18.05
CA GLY A 254 -1.87 7.19 17.12
C GLY A 254 -1.86 5.68 16.94
N GLU A 255 -2.78 5.20 16.12
CA GLU A 255 -2.91 3.79 15.75
C GLU A 255 -1.75 3.31 14.88
N PRO A 256 -1.38 2.02 14.96
CA PRO A 256 -0.31 1.46 14.15
C PRO A 256 -0.68 1.40 12.66
N ARG A 257 0.36 1.46 11.83
CA ARG A 257 0.25 1.26 10.39
C ARG A 257 1.37 0.40 9.84
N ALA A 258 1.18 -0.15 8.64
CA ALA A 258 2.23 -0.86 7.92
C ALA A 258 2.39 -0.30 6.51
N PHE A 259 3.62 -0.31 6.02
CA PHE A 259 3.99 0.01 4.65
C PHE A 259 4.43 -1.26 3.93
N HIS A 260 3.77 -1.57 2.80
CA HIS A 260 4.07 -2.70 1.94
C HIS A 260 4.69 -2.21 0.64
N TYR A 261 5.97 -2.51 0.42
CA TYR A 261 6.73 -1.96 -0.70
C TYR A 261 6.66 -2.80 -1.97
N ASN A 262 6.29 -4.06 -1.88
CA ASN A 262 6.35 -5.01 -2.98
C ASN A 262 4.99 -5.57 -3.37
N GLY A 263 4.82 -5.86 -4.65
CA GLY A 263 3.63 -6.49 -5.19
C GLY A 263 3.46 -7.96 -4.79
N PRO A 264 2.30 -8.55 -5.08
CA PRO A 264 1.97 -9.93 -4.68
C PRO A 264 2.86 -10.99 -5.34
N TYR A 265 3.39 -10.71 -6.52
CA TYR A 265 4.25 -11.63 -7.31
C TYR A 265 5.69 -11.73 -6.79
N ILE A 266 6.10 -10.85 -5.87
CA ILE A 266 7.42 -10.94 -5.24
C ILE A 266 7.41 -12.04 -4.18
N ALA A 267 8.46 -12.88 -4.17
CA ALA A 267 8.59 -13.97 -3.20
C ALA A 267 8.60 -13.44 -1.76
N ASN A 268 7.82 -14.06 -0.87
CA ASN A 268 7.63 -13.57 0.49
C ASN A 268 8.96 -13.33 1.24
N ARG A 269 9.97 -14.18 1.05
CA ARG A 269 11.26 -14.05 1.76
C ARG A 269 12.04 -12.77 1.44
N VAL A 270 11.72 -12.10 0.32
CA VAL A 270 12.39 -10.86 -0.12
C VAL A 270 11.44 -9.66 -0.13
N LYS A 271 10.19 -9.82 0.31
CA LYS A 271 9.30 -8.68 0.50
C LYS A 271 9.84 -7.79 1.62
N TRP A 272 9.72 -6.49 1.38
CA TRP A 272 10.11 -5.45 2.31
C TRP A 272 8.87 -4.71 2.80
N SER A 273 8.77 -4.54 4.09
CA SER A 273 7.70 -3.76 4.73
C SER A 273 8.27 -2.94 5.89
N GLU A 274 7.49 -1.99 6.36
CA GLU A 274 7.72 -1.31 7.62
C GLU A 274 6.49 -1.47 8.50
N VAL A 275 6.71 -1.61 9.80
CA VAL A 275 5.69 -1.46 10.82
C VAL A 275 5.98 -0.17 11.56
N GLN A 276 4.96 0.66 11.75
CA GLN A 276 5.13 2.02 12.26
C GLN A 276 4.14 2.32 13.37
N LEU A 277 4.62 3.00 14.42
CA LEU A 277 3.82 3.63 15.47
C LEU A 277 3.99 5.14 15.40
N PRO A 278 2.90 5.91 15.24
CA PRO A 278 2.94 7.34 15.47
C PRO A 278 3.41 7.64 16.89
N VAL A 279 4.39 8.51 17.03
CA VAL A 279 4.97 8.89 18.33
C VAL A 279 5.14 10.39 18.45
N ARG A 280 5.25 10.86 19.68
CA ARG A 280 5.64 12.23 20.01
C ARG A 280 6.47 12.28 21.28
N LEU A 281 7.28 13.31 21.42
CA LEU A 281 7.93 13.60 22.69
C LEU A 281 6.88 14.02 23.73
N LYS A 282 7.03 13.51 24.95
CA LYS A 282 6.29 14.01 26.11
C LYS A 282 6.78 15.40 26.44
N LEU A 283 5.86 16.30 26.68
CA LEU A 283 6.11 17.69 27.11
C LEU A 283 6.46 17.73 28.60
#